data_466a74b8a389b562970b5b1afb9e3503
#
_entry.id   466a74b8a389b562970b5b1afb9e3503
#
_cell.length_a   1.000
_cell.length_b   1.000
_cell.length_c   1.000
_cell.angle_alpha   90.00
_cell.angle_beta   90.00
_cell.angle_gamma   90.00
#
_symmetry.space_group_name_H-M   'P 1'
#
loop_
_entity.id
_entity.type
_entity.pdbx_description
1 polymer ?
#
loop_
_entity_poly.entity_id
_entity_poly.type
_entity_poly.pdbx_seq_one_letter_code
_entity_poly.pdbx_strand_id
1 'polypeptide(L)'
;MPLAVAAALALGVSACGSSSTSTTTATTTQAKSGGTLTVLDVAGGVDSLDPGYWYYQTDYSDLWEPTQRALYGWPDADVTTPVPDLATALPTVSDGGKTLTIHIKPGIHYSPPLQNQTVTAADIKYSLNRCLTPKIGNGYAGAYFTTIVGATAMLAGKATSASGIQAPDASTLVIKMTSPNPVLSTAQALSLPCTVPIPESYAAKYDKGASSTYGLHQVFTGPYMIKGAGTGTVPSAGYTPNKILDLVRNPSFSQATDPVITPHFTEIVIKEGYTTDVASRDILNGSGMVSGDYAAPPPDIAAAYLKSKASQFHVAPSQSIRYIAMNPTTKPFGNVDVRKAIIAVTNRNALILTRGGPYIGTPATHWIAPGMPGYDQAGGAAGPGNDFYANSNGNVALAESYMKKAGYPSGKYTGPALLMVGDNASPAKQTAEAFATQISQIGFKVNLQEVPHATMYSKFCQVQKSQPPLCPNLAWGKDFFDSESFIAPLFDGSNIAQTGNTNTAQANNPAVNAAIAKANLLTDPTARANAYAAIDRTVTAGAYYDTWIWDNEVNLRSSNVNANYNHFTTDWDLASSSLQ
;
A
#
# COMPACT_ATOMS: atom_id res chain seq x y z
N MET A 1 -61.29 -13.81 -34.44
CA MET A 1 -62.04 -15.06 -34.74
C MET A 1 -61.04 -16.20 -34.80
N PRO A 2 -61.45 -17.36 -34.39
CA PRO A 2 -61.13 -17.88 -33.03
C PRO A 2 -60.49 -19.27 -33.06
N LEU A 3 -60.39 -19.81 -31.93
CA LEU A 3 -60.45 -21.15 -31.32
C LEU A 3 -59.09 -21.83 -31.09
N ALA A 4 -58.63 -22.08 -29.91
CA ALA A 4 -59.19 -22.86 -28.77
C ALA A 4 -59.13 -24.39 -28.99
N VAL A 5 -58.80 -25.07 -27.86
CA VAL A 5 -59.02 -26.48 -27.48
C VAL A 5 -57.87 -27.45 -27.77
N ALA A 6 -57.43 -28.28 -26.90
CA ALA A 6 -57.54 -28.73 -25.49
C ALA A 6 -56.70 -29.99 -25.36
N ALA A 7 -56.20 -30.15 -24.14
CA ALA A 7 -55.91 -31.34 -23.37
C ALA A 7 -55.88 -32.76 -23.97
N ALA A 8 -54.90 -33.55 -23.59
CA ALA A 8 -55.12 -34.93 -23.09
C ALA A 8 -53.94 -35.46 -22.26
N LEU A 9 -54.23 -36.02 -21.11
CA LEU A 9 -53.41 -36.79 -20.20
C LEU A 9 -52.90 -38.10 -20.83
N ALA A 10 -51.72 -38.52 -20.44
CA ALA A 10 -51.44 -39.95 -20.29
C ALA A 10 -50.40 -40.17 -19.18
N LEU A 11 -50.78 -40.95 -18.21
CA LEU A 11 -50.02 -41.53 -17.12
C LEU A 11 -49.06 -42.61 -17.63
N GLY A 12 -47.87 -42.67 -17.09
CA GLY A 12 -46.92 -43.78 -17.29
C GLY A 12 -45.93 -43.85 -16.14
N VAL A 13 -46.00 -44.93 -15.40
CA VAL A 13 -45.51 -45.28 -14.06
C VAL A 13 -44.03 -45.63 -14.09
N SER A 14 -43.31 -45.21 -13.02
CA SER A 14 -42.23 -45.84 -12.25
C SER A 14 -40.96 -46.35 -12.91
N ALA A 15 -39.82 -45.78 -12.46
CA ALA A 15 -38.68 -46.60 -11.98
C ALA A 15 -37.87 -45.77 -10.96
N CYS A 16 -37.73 -46.35 -9.77
CA CYS A 16 -36.91 -45.84 -8.67
C CYS A 16 -35.43 -45.85 -9.05
N GLY A 17 -34.79 -44.69 -8.89
CA GLY A 17 -33.35 -44.54 -8.83
C GLY A 17 -33.04 -43.46 -7.79
N SER A 18 -32.89 -43.85 -6.55
CA SER A 18 -32.47 -42.95 -5.47
C SER A 18 -30.97 -42.60 -5.65
N SER A 19 -30.71 -41.49 -6.34
CA SER A 19 -29.47 -40.76 -6.22
C SER A 19 -29.62 -39.74 -5.09
N SER A 20 -29.10 -40.07 -3.92
CA SER A 20 -28.92 -39.15 -2.82
C SER A 20 -27.95 -38.04 -3.22
N THR A 21 -28.49 -36.93 -3.70
CA THR A 21 -27.75 -35.68 -3.81
C THR A 21 -27.53 -35.22 -2.38
N SER A 22 -26.35 -35.47 -1.83
CA SER A 22 -25.90 -34.82 -0.61
C SER A 22 -25.76 -33.34 -0.88
N THR A 23 -26.80 -32.62 -0.55
CA THR A 23 -26.73 -31.16 -0.42
C THR A 23 -25.81 -30.90 0.78
N THR A 24 -24.54 -30.65 0.50
CA THR A 24 -23.64 -30.10 1.51
C THR A 24 -24.15 -28.71 1.83
N THR A 25 -24.99 -28.61 2.86
CA THR A 25 -25.34 -27.34 3.48
C THR A 25 -24.04 -26.77 4.01
N ALA A 26 -23.46 -25.80 3.31
CA ALA A 26 -22.41 -24.99 3.87
C ALA A 26 -23.01 -24.35 5.14
N THR A 27 -22.59 -24.83 6.30
CA THR A 27 -22.92 -24.21 7.57
C THR A 27 -22.20 -22.87 7.55
N THR A 28 -22.90 -21.81 7.19
CA THR A 28 -22.44 -20.45 7.43
C THR A 28 -22.35 -20.31 8.94
N THR A 29 -21.14 -20.43 9.47
CA THR A 29 -20.88 -20.14 10.89
C THR A 29 -21.21 -18.68 11.08
N GLN A 30 -22.24 -18.39 11.88
CA GLN A 30 -22.68 -17.03 12.13
C GLN A 30 -21.55 -16.30 12.86
N ALA A 31 -21.15 -15.12 12.35
CA ALA A 31 -20.13 -14.28 12.95
C ALA A 31 -20.46 -13.99 14.41
N LYS A 32 -19.56 -14.35 15.33
CA LYS A 32 -19.76 -14.14 16.76
C LYS A 32 -19.34 -12.70 17.11
N SER A 33 -20.28 -11.95 17.68
CA SER A 33 -19.97 -10.62 18.22
C SER A 33 -19.36 -10.73 19.63
N GLY A 34 -18.36 -9.90 19.89
CA GLY A 34 -17.64 -9.83 21.17
C GLY A 34 -16.29 -10.56 21.15
N GLY A 35 -15.64 -10.57 22.30
CA GLY A 35 -14.30 -11.13 22.47
C GLY A 35 -13.18 -10.17 22.06
N THR A 36 -11.96 -10.67 22.19
CA THR A 36 -10.73 -9.92 21.86
C THR A 36 -10.02 -10.58 20.67
N LEU A 37 -9.65 -9.78 19.69
CA LEU A 37 -8.69 -10.16 18.66
C LEU A 37 -7.29 -9.76 19.11
N THR A 38 -6.32 -10.65 18.97
CA THR A 38 -4.91 -10.33 19.18
C THR A 38 -4.19 -10.30 17.82
N VAL A 39 -3.59 -9.19 17.49
CA VAL A 39 -2.71 -9.04 16.33
C VAL A 39 -1.27 -9.18 16.81
N LEU A 40 -0.47 -10.01 16.12
CA LEU A 40 0.96 -10.15 16.39
C LEU A 40 1.74 -9.46 15.27
N ASP A 41 2.23 -8.27 15.58
CA ASP A 41 2.93 -7.41 14.63
C ASP A 41 4.46 -7.55 14.75
N VAL A 42 5.09 -7.63 13.60
CA VAL A 42 6.54 -7.85 13.44
C VAL A 42 7.26 -6.58 13.01
N ALA A 43 6.57 -5.66 12.35
CA ALA A 43 7.18 -4.49 11.71
C ALA A 43 7.67 -3.41 12.70
N GLY A 44 7.29 -3.49 13.96
CA GLY A 44 7.66 -2.52 14.99
C GLY A 44 6.60 -1.48 15.30
N GLY A 45 5.36 -1.69 14.81
CA GLY A 45 4.18 -0.89 15.10
C GLY A 45 3.97 0.33 14.19
N VAL A 46 2.95 1.10 14.52
CA VAL A 46 2.58 2.30 13.76
C VAL A 46 3.63 3.40 13.89
N ASP A 47 3.94 4.07 12.79
CA ASP A 47 4.92 5.15 12.75
C ASP A 47 4.43 6.42 13.47
N SER A 48 3.13 6.66 13.40
CA SER A 48 2.49 7.83 14.00
C SER A 48 1.05 7.55 14.37
N LEU A 49 0.62 8.12 15.50
CA LEU A 49 -0.80 8.18 15.83
C LEU A 49 -1.56 9.29 15.08
N ASP A 50 -0.89 10.25 14.44
CA ASP A 50 -1.53 11.38 13.75
C ASP A 50 -1.85 11.03 12.29
N PRO A 51 -3.12 11.08 11.86
CA PRO A 51 -3.52 10.78 10.48
C PRO A 51 -2.76 11.57 9.40
N GLY A 52 -2.28 12.76 9.73
CA GLY A 52 -1.51 13.58 8.81
C GLY A 52 -0.17 12.96 8.38
N TYR A 53 0.38 12.04 9.18
CA TYR A 53 1.67 11.36 8.90
C TYR A 53 1.50 9.96 8.32
N TRP A 54 0.31 9.37 8.35
CA TRP A 54 0.10 7.98 7.90
C TRP A 54 0.48 7.81 6.43
N TYR A 55 1.35 6.85 6.19
CA TYR A 55 1.87 6.54 4.87
C TYR A 55 2.18 5.05 4.68
N TYR A 56 2.55 4.35 5.75
CA TYR A 56 2.95 2.96 5.70
C TYR A 56 1.77 2.00 5.90
N GLN A 57 1.93 0.78 5.39
CA GLN A 57 0.91 -0.27 5.47
C GLN A 57 0.47 -0.55 6.91
N THR A 58 1.43 -0.59 7.85
CA THR A 58 1.16 -0.80 9.28
C THR A 58 0.24 0.27 9.87
N ASP A 59 0.42 1.55 9.47
CA ASP A 59 -0.50 2.62 9.90
C ASP A 59 -1.93 2.37 9.40
N TYR A 60 -2.07 1.74 8.22
CA TYR A 60 -3.36 1.49 7.59
C TYR A 60 -4.10 0.35 8.26
N SER A 61 -3.48 -0.83 8.32
CA SER A 61 -4.13 -2.03 8.85
C SER A 61 -4.35 -1.95 10.36
N ASP A 62 -3.37 -1.46 11.12
CA ASP A 62 -3.41 -1.48 12.57
C ASP A 62 -4.19 -0.33 13.20
N LEU A 63 -4.17 0.85 12.55
CA LEU A 63 -4.75 2.03 13.19
C LEU A 63 -5.81 2.73 12.33
N TRP A 64 -5.53 3.04 11.06
CA TRP A 64 -6.48 3.82 10.27
C TRP A 64 -7.80 3.09 10.02
N GLU A 65 -7.77 1.92 9.40
CA GLU A 65 -8.99 1.17 9.04
C GLU A 65 -9.90 0.90 10.25
N PRO A 66 -9.41 0.42 11.40
CA PRO A 66 -10.29 0.17 12.53
C PRO A 66 -10.76 1.44 13.25
N THR A 67 -10.07 2.59 13.12
CA THR A 67 -10.34 3.74 14.01
C THR A 67 -10.82 5.00 13.31
N GLN A 68 -10.56 5.16 12.03
CA GLN A 68 -10.87 6.40 11.31
C GLN A 68 -11.59 6.13 10.01
N ARG A 69 -12.39 7.10 9.58
CA ARG A 69 -13.09 7.13 8.31
C ARG A 69 -12.50 8.22 7.42
N ALA A 70 -12.49 8.00 6.11
CA ALA A 70 -12.07 8.98 5.10
C ALA A 70 -13.28 9.40 4.25
N LEU A 71 -13.09 10.31 3.30
CA LEU A 71 -14.18 10.67 2.37
C LEU A 71 -14.70 9.45 1.62
N TYR A 72 -13.82 8.56 1.22
CA TYR A 72 -14.10 7.33 0.49
C TYR A 72 -13.33 6.18 1.10
N GLY A 73 -13.87 4.97 1.00
CA GLY A 73 -13.28 3.75 1.50
C GLY A 73 -13.26 2.64 0.44
N TRP A 74 -12.72 1.50 0.78
CA TRP A 74 -12.60 0.35 -0.10
C TRP A 74 -13.33 -0.84 0.51
N PRO A 75 -14.33 -1.41 -0.19
CA PRO A 75 -14.91 -2.69 0.24
C PRO A 75 -13.85 -3.79 0.20
N ASP A 76 -13.91 -4.74 1.11
CA ASP A 76 -12.93 -5.84 1.22
C ASP A 76 -12.66 -6.56 -0.11
N ALA A 77 -13.70 -6.79 -0.90
CA ALA A 77 -13.64 -7.57 -2.13
C ALA A 77 -13.36 -6.75 -3.40
N ASP A 78 -13.44 -5.42 -3.36
CA ASP A 78 -13.27 -4.55 -4.54
C ASP A 78 -12.16 -3.53 -4.32
N VAL A 79 -11.14 -3.58 -5.15
CA VAL A 79 -10.00 -2.66 -5.14
C VAL A 79 -10.03 -1.66 -6.30
N THR A 80 -11.03 -1.73 -7.16
CA THR A 80 -11.05 -0.96 -8.41
C THR A 80 -11.74 0.38 -8.28
N THR A 81 -12.76 0.46 -7.41
CA THR A 81 -13.61 1.64 -7.27
C THR A 81 -13.84 1.98 -5.80
N PRO A 82 -13.36 3.14 -5.32
CA PRO A 82 -13.66 3.58 -3.96
C PRO A 82 -15.14 3.88 -3.81
N VAL A 83 -15.70 3.53 -2.65
CA VAL A 83 -17.11 3.80 -2.32
C VAL A 83 -17.24 4.99 -1.38
N PRO A 84 -18.36 5.74 -1.41
CA PRO A 84 -18.60 6.84 -0.49
C PRO A 84 -18.65 6.35 0.96
N ASP A 85 -17.76 6.89 1.84
CA ASP A 85 -17.78 6.64 3.27
C ASP A 85 -18.27 7.87 4.05
N LEU A 86 -17.45 8.90 4.30
CA LEU A 86 -17.94 10.17 4.84
C LEU A 86 -18.71 10.98 3.79
N ALA A 87 -18.42 10.80 2.52
CA ALA A 87 -19.15 11.42 1.42
C ALA A 87 -20.49 10.73 1.18
N THR A 88 -21.49 11.46 0.65
CA THR A 88 -22.79 10.90 0.27
C THR A 88 -22.78 10.22 -1.09
N ALA A 89 -21.87 10.63 -1.98
CA ALA A 89 -21.70 10.13 -3.35
C ALA A 89 -20.28 10.39 -3.85
N LEU A 90 -19.92 9.85 -5.02
CA LEU A 90 -18.70 10.24 -5.72
C LEU A 90 -18.69 11.73 -6.03
N PRO A 91 -17.52 12.36 -6.23
CA PRO A 91 -17.43 13.80 -6.50
C PRO A 91 -18.24 14.20 -7.74
N THR A 92 -19.01 15.28 -7.62
CA THR A 92 -19.59 15.93 -8.80
C THR A 92 -18.53 16.79 -9.47
N VAL A 93 -18.26 16.52 -10.76
CA VAL A 93 -17.19 17.16 -11.53
C VAL A 93 -17.76 18.23 -12.42
N SER A 94 -17.19 19.44 -12.41
CA SER A 94 -17.57 20.58 -13.24
C SER A 94 -16.33 21.35 -13.77
N ASP A 95 -16.54 22.46 -14.49
CA ASP A 95 -15.48 23.32 -15.07
C ASP A 95 -14.45 22.53 -15.89
N GLY A 96 -14.92 21.60 -16.72
CA GLY A 96 -14.02 20.78 -17.54
C GLY A 96 -13.04 19.92 -16.73
N GLY A 97 -13.48 19.40 -15.58
CA GLY A 97 -12.69 18.52 -14.72
C GLY A 97 -11.89 19.25 -13.64
N LYS A 98 -12.09 20.57 -13.47
CA LYS A 98 -11.29 21.38 -12.55
C LYS A 98 -11.97 21.75 -11.25
N THR A 99 -13.24 21.43 -11.08
CA THR A 99 -13.98 21.66 -9.83
C THR A 99 -14.66 20.39 -9.40
N LEU A 100 -14.41 19.97 -8.16
CA LEU A 100 -15.07 18.85 -7.50
C LEU A 100 -15.98 19.40 -6.41
N THR A 101 -17.22 18.93 -6.36
CA THR A 101 -18.15 19.18 -5.25
C THR A 101 -18.47 17.85 -4.58
N ILE A 102 -18.28 17.80 -3.26
CA ILE A 102 -18.43 16.61 -2.42
C ILE A 102 -19.36 16.96 -1.27
N HIS A 103 -20.38 16.16 -1.03
CA HIS A 103 -21.31 16.34 0.08
C HIS A 103 -21.01 15.36 1.21
N ILE A 104 -20.93 15.87 2.44
CA ILE A 104 -20.60 15.11 3.64
C ILE A 104 -21.90 14.55 4.25
N LYS A 105 -21.89 13.28 4.67
CA LYS A 105 -23.00 12.64 5.38
C LYS A 105 -23.24 13.32 6.72
N PRO A 106 -24.49 13.61 7.08
CA PRO A 106 -24.81 14.14 8.41
C PRO A 106 -24.74 13.06 9.49
N GLY A 107 -24.59 13.47 10.75
CA GLY A 107 -24.75 12.60 11.91
C GLY A 107 -23.59 11.65 12.21
N ILE A 108 -22.43 11.86 11.61
CA ILE A 108 -21.22 11.13 11.96
C ILE A 108 -20.53 11.87 13.09
N HIS A 109 -20.40 11.22 14.26
CA HIS A 109 -19.87 11.79 15.49
C HIS A 109 -18.40 11.41 15.70
N TYR A 110 -17.67 12.32 16.35
CA TYR A 110 -16.36 11.99 16.91
C TYR A 110 -16.48 11.15 18.18
N SER A 111 -15.43 10.42 18.50
CA SER A 111 -15.30 9.76 19.79
C SER A 111 -15.26 10.78 20.95
N PRO A 112 -15.47 10.35 22.22
CA PRO A 112 -15.11 11.18 23.36
C PRO A 112 -13.63 11.67 23.24
N PRO A 113 -13.32 12.91 23.69
CA PRO A 113 -14.20 13.82 24.42
C PRO A 113 -15.11 14.69 23.54
N LEU A 114 -15.17 14.45 22.21
CA LEU A 114 -15.94 15.28 21.26
C LEU A 114 -17.24 14.57 20.78
N GLN A 115 -17.80 13.68 21.55
CA GLN A 115 -18.98 12.86 21.18
C GLN A 115 -20.23 13.67 20.78
N ASN A 116 -20.31 14.95 21.15
CA ASN A 116 -21.39 15.86 20.78
C ASN A 116 -21.11 16.67 19.50
N GLN A 117 -19.93 16.51 18.90
CA GLN A 117 -19.58 17.15 17.65
C GLN A 117 -19.72 16.16 16.48
N THR A 118 -20.23 16.67 15.35
CA THR A 118 -20.34 15.90 14.11
C THR A 118 -19.26 16.34 13.11
N VAL A 119 -18.88 15.42 12.25
CA VAL A 119 -17.98 15.70 11.13
C VAL A 119 -18.61 16.71 10.18
N THR A 120 -17.81 17.67 9.73
CA THR A 120 -18.20 18.71 8.78
C THR A 120 -17.20 18.82 7.62
N ALA A 121 -17.60 19.49 6.55
CA ALA A 121 -16.70 19.81 5.43
C ALA A 121 -15.50 20.67 5.86
N ALA A 122 -15.65 21.48 6.91
CA ALA A 122 -14.55 22.28 7.46
C ALA A 122 -13.45 21.41 8.07
N ASP A 123 -13.80 20.27 8.67
CA ASP A 123 -12.84 19.33 9.26
C ASP A 123 -12.01 18.66 8.17
N ILE A 124 -12.64 18.26 7.05
CA ILE A 124 -11.93 17.72 5.87
C ILE A 124 -11.02 18.78 5.22
N LYS A 125 -11.53 20.02 5.09
CA LYS A 125 -10.72 21.15 4.61
C LYS A 125 -9.48 21.35 5.48
N TYR A 126 -9.63 21.28 6.80
CA TYR A 126 -8.51 21.41 7.73
C TYR A 126 -7.50 20.29 7.54
N SER A 127 -7.95 19.02 7.44
CA SER A 127 -7.10 17.85 7.20
C SER A 127 -6.31 17.97 5.91
N LEU A 128 -6.95 18.30 4.80
CA LEU A 128 -6.30 18.49 3.50
C LEU A 128 -5.24 19.60 3.56
N ASN A 129 -5.54 20.72 4.24
CA ASN A 129 -4.55 21.79 4.44
C ASN A 129 -3.38 21.31 5.32
N ARG A 130 -3.64 20.56 6.40
CA ARG A 130 -2.57 19.97 7.22
C ARG A 130 -1.66 19.07 6.38
N CYS A 131 -2.24 18.20 5.55
CA CYS A 131 -1.51 17.31 4.66
C CYS A 131 -0.56 18.06 3.73
N LEU A 132 -0.96 19.24 3.26
CA LEU A 132 -0.17 20.12 2.37
C LEU A 132 0.90 20.95 3.10
N THR A 133 1.00 20.89 4.44
CA THR A 133 2.04 21.67 5.15
C THR A 133 3.37 20.95 5.20
N PRO A 134 4.52 21.64 4.97
CA PRO A 134 5.84 21.03 5.09
C PRO A 134 6.10 20.45 6.48
N LYS A 135 5.43 20.96 7.50
CA LYS A 135 5.52 20.51 8.88
C LYS A 135 5.03 19.07 9.08
N ILE A 136 3.94 18.71 8.43
CA ILE A 136 3.43 17.33 8.41
C ILE A 136 4.26 16.50 7.47
N GLY A 137 4.62 17.01 6.29
CA GLY A 137 5.50 16.32 5.34
C GLY A 137 4.90 15.01 4.82
N ASN A 138 3.56 15.00 4.62
CA ASN A 138 2.85 13.80 4.16
C ASN A 138 3.31 13.36 2.77
N GLY A 139 3.58 12.07 2.60
CA GLY A 139 4.12 11.50 1.35
C GLY A 139 3.20 11.64 0.14
N TYR A 140 1.88 11.68 0.34
CA TYR A 140 0.89 11.81 -0.75
C TYR A 140 0.71 13.23 -1.24
N ALA A 141 1.01 14.22 -0.39
CA ALA A 141 0.68 15.62 -0.65
C ALA A 141 1.35 16.15 -1.92
N GLY A 142 2.63 15.87 -2.09
CA GLY A 142 3.40 16.25 -3.28
C GLY A 142 3.06 15.45 -4.53
N ALA A 143 2.66 14.18 -4.37
CA ALA A 143 2.39 13.28 -5.47
C ALA A 143 1.01 13.55 -6.13
N TYR A 144 -0.06 13.74 -5.32
CA TYR A 144 -1.43 13.65 -5.84
C TYR A 144 -2.25 14.94 -5.69
N PHE A 145 -1.88 15.87 -4.80
CA PHE A 145 -2.70 17.03 -4.48
C PHE A 145 -2.16 18.36 -5.05
N THR A 146 -1.05 18.35 -5.80
CA THR A 146 -0.39 19.55 -6.33
C THR A 146 -1.23 20.34 -7.32
N THR A 147 -2.20 19.72 -7.98
CA THR A 147 -3.14 20.38 -8.89
C THR A 147 -4.16 21.25 -8.15
N ILE A 148 -4.38 21.06 -6.86
CA ILE A 148 -5.28 21.91 -6.07
C ILE A 148 -4.74 23.35 -6.05
N VAL A 149 -5.61 24.31 -6.32
CA VAL A 149 -5.23 25.75 -6.35
C VAL A 149 -4.67 26.17 -5.00
N GLY A 150 -3.43 26.62 -5.01
CA GLY A 150 -2.71 27.03 -3.80
C GLY A 150 -1.89 25.93 -3.11
N ALA A 151 -2.02 24.65 -3.50
CA ALA A 151 -1.30 23.55 -2.86
C ALA A 151 0.22 23.67 -2.97
N THR A 152 0.76 24.03 -4.14
CA THR A 152 2.21 24.24 -4.32
C THR A 152 2.79 25.35 -3.45
N ALA A 153 2.01 26.40 -3.19
CA ALA A 153 2.43 27.47 -2.27
C ALA A 153 2.46 26.98 -0.81
N MET A 154 1.52 26.09 -0.43
CA MET A 154 1.52 25.46 0.89
C MET A 154 2.70 24.52 1.07
N LEU A 155 2.92 23.61 0.12
CA LEU A 155 4.05 22.66 0.13
C LEU A 155 5.40 23.39 0.21
N ALA A 156 5.49 24.58 -0.38
CA ALA A 156 6.68 25.45 -0.27
C ALA A 156 6.74 26.28 1.02
N GLY A 157 5.78 26.14 1.94
CA GLY A 157 5.68 26.94 3.17
C GLY A 157 5.37 28.43 2.94
N LYS A 158 4.86 28.79 1.76
CA LYS A 158 4.56 30.19 1.37
C LYS A 158 3.09 30.58 1.60
N ALA A 159 2.25 29.64 2.00
CA ALA A 159 0.85 29.85 2.32
C ALA A 159 0.44 28.99 3.51
N THR A 160 -0.60 29.41 4.24
CA THR A 160 -1.16 28.68 5.39
C THR A 160 -2.45 27.92 5.04
N SER A 161 -2.99 28.16 3.85
CA SER A 161 -4.16 27.44 3.32
C SER A 161 -4.15 27.43 1.79
N ALA A 162 -4.68 26.38 1.19
CA ALA A 162 -4.90 26.27 -0.23
C ALA A 162 -6.26 26.90 -0.59
N SER A 163 -6.26 27.96 -1.39
CA SER A 163 -7.49 28.69 -1.76
C SER A 163 -8.48 27.84 -2.56
N GLY A 164 -8.00 26.77 -3.18
CA GLY A 164 -8.84 25.80 -3.90
C GLY A 164 -9.66 24.90 -2.99
N ILE A 165 -9.36 24.79 -1.68
CA ILE A 165 -10.12 23.95 -0.75
C ILE A 165 -11.11 24.83 0.01
N GLN A 166 -12.40 24.65 -0.25
CA GLN A 166 -13.45 25.49 0.29
C GLN A 166 -14.53 24.64 0.98
N ALA A 167 -15.04 25.13 2.09
CA ALA A 167 -16.19 24.55 2.81
C ALA A 167 -17.22 25.68 2.97
N PRO A 168 -18.09 25.92 1.96
CA PRO A 168 -19.05 27.01 2.00
C PRO A 168 -20.12 26.83 3.06
N ASP A 169 -20.40 25.61 3.46
CA ASP A 169 -21.27 25.21 4.56
C ASP A 169 -20.76 23.93 5.24
N ALA A 170 -21.46 23.46 6.27
CA ALA A 170 -21.05 22.30 7.05
C ALA A 170 -21.04 20.98 6.27
N SER A 171 -21.81 20.89 5.20
CA SER A 171 -22.02 19.67 4.42
C SER A 171 -21.34 19.66 3.05
N THR A 172 -20.82 20.80 2.59
CA THR A 172 -20.30 20.93 1.22
C THR A 172 -18.81 21.24 1.22
N LEU A 173 -18.02 20.35 0.63
CA LEU A 173 -16.61 20.53 0.31
C LEU A 173 -16.46 20.81 -1.18
N VAL A 174 -15.74 21.87 -1.54
CA VAL A 174 -15.41 22.21 -2.94
C VAL A 174 -13.89 22.19 -3.10
N ILE A 175 -13.41 21.47 -4.09
CA ILE A 175 -11.98 21.42 -4.45
C ILE A 175 -11.80 21.97 -5.86
N LYS A 176 -11.08 23.09 -5.99
CA LYS A 176 -10.73 23.71 -7.27
C LYS A 176 -9.29 23.37 -7.66
N MET A 177 -9.10 22.99 -8.90
CA MET A 177 -7.83 22.54 -9.45
C MET A 177 -7.38 23.41 -10.61
N THR A 178 -6.07 23.50 -10.83
CA THR A 178 -5.45 24.23 -11.96
C THR A 178 -5.59 23.47 -13.29
N SER A 179 -5.69 22.15 -13.22
CA SER A 179 -5.93 21.23 -14.34
C SER A 179 -6.80 20.06 -13.89
N PRO A 180 -7.46 19.33 -14.79
CA PRO A 180 -8.14 18.08 -14.46
C PRO A 180 -7.17 17.13 -13.74
N ASN A 181 -7.67 16.43 -12.72
CA ASN A 181 -6.93 15.42 -11.99
C ASN A 181 -7.82 14.17 -11.84
N PRO A 182 -7.61 13.13 -12.68
CA PRO A 182 -8.44 11.92 -12.67
C PRO A 182 -8.47 11.20 -11.34
N VAL A 183 -7.34 11.07 -10.63
CA VAL A 183 -7.31 10.34 -9.36
C VAL A 183 -8.04 11.04 -8.21
N LEU A 184 -8.23 12.37 -8.30
CA LEU A 184 -9.11 13.11 -7.40
C LEU A 184 -10.57 13.00 -7.84
N SER A 185 -10.86 13.16 -9.15
CA SER A 185 -12.24 13.14 -9.66
C SER A 185 -12.90 11.76 -9.59
N THR A 186 -12.12 10.69 -9.61
CA THR A 186 -12.59 9.30 -9.40
C THR A 186 -12.50 8.85 -7.93
N ALA A 187 -12.21 9.77 -7.01
CA ALA A 187 -12.07 9.54 -5.58
C ALA A 187 -10.88 8.65 -5.15
N GLN A 188 -10.03 8.19 -6.06
CA GLN A 188 -8.88 7.33 -5.75
C GLN A 188 -7.97 7.97 -4.69
N ALA A 189 -7.43 9.16 -4.95
CA ALA A 189 -6.58 9.84 -3.97
C ALA A 189 -7.38 10.48 -2.81
N LEU A 190 -8.69 10.64 -2.93
CA LEU A 190 -9.56 11.12 -1.84
C LEU A 190 -9.94 10.02 -0.85
N SER A 191 -9.56 8.77 -1.11
CA SER A 191 -9.64 7.68 -0.13
C SER A 191 -8.43 7.61 0.80
N LEU A 192 -7.39 8.42 0.57
CA LEU A 192 -6.17 8.43 1.37
C LEU A 192 -6.34 9.18 2.71
N PRO A 193 -5.46 8.96 3.70
CA PRO A 193 -5.57 9.51 5.04
C PRO A 193 -5.65 11.04 5.13
N CYS A 194 -5.21 11.77 4.09
CA CYS A 194 -5.35 13.23 4.00
C CYS A 194 -6.80 13.72 4.11
N THR A 195 -7.79 12.86 3.95
CA THR A 195 -9.22 13.17 4.05
C THR A 195 -9.89 12.63 5.33
N VAL A 196 -9.13 12.04 6.26
CA VAL A 196 -9.59 11.73 7.61
C VAL A 196 -9.99 13.03 8.32
N PRO A 197 -11.20 13.15 8.89
CA PRO A 197 -11.67 14.40 9.44
C PRO A 197 -10.94 14.76 10.74
N ILE A 198 -10.44 15.99 10.81
CA ILE A 198 -9.76 16.53 11.99
C ILE A 198 -10.44 17.85 12.38
N PRO A 199 -11.10 17.93 13.55
CA PRO A 199 -11.80 19.14 13.97
C PRO A 199 -10.81 20.24 14.34
N GLU A 200 -10.72 21.29 13.51
CA GLU A 200 -9.77 22.40 13.66
C GLU A 200 -9.86 23.05 15.04
N SER A 201 -11.07 23.29 15.54
CA SER A 201 -11.32 23.94 16.84
C SER A 201 -10.67 23.18 18.02
N TYR A 202 -10.50 21.88 17.87
CA TYR A 202 -9.85 21.02 18.87
C TYR A 202 -8.37 20.79 18.56
N ALA A 203 -8.02 20.56 17.30
CA ALA A 203 -6.70 20.09 16.88
C ALA A 203 -5.66 21.20 16.73
N ALA A 204 -6.05 22.42 16.34
CA ALA A 204 -5.12 23.51 16.01
C ALA A 204 -4.15 23.88 17.14
N LYS A 205 -4.56 23.70 18.40
CA LYS A 205 -3.68 23.96 19.55
C LYS A 205 -2.50 23.00 19.64
N TYR A 206 -2.65 21.80 19.10
CA TYR A 206 -1.63 20.76 19.08
C TYR A 206 -0.68 20.88 17.88
N ASP A 207 -1.03 21.70 16.90
CA ASP A 207 -0.25 21.98 15.71
C ASP A 207 0.68 23.21 15.84
N LYS A 208 0.77 23.84 17.02
CA LYS A 208 1.56 25.09 17.21
C LYS A 208 3.07 24.86 17.25
N GLY A 209 3.56 23.69 17.68
CA GLY A 209 4.97 23.36 17.83
C GLY A 209 5.72 23.17 16.50
N ALA A 210 6.97 22.77 16.54
CA ALA A 210 7.80 22.42 15.37
C ALA A 210 7.25 21.16 14.66
N SER A 211 6.68 20.22 15.40
CA SER A 211 5.91 19.07 14.93
C SER A 211 4.53 19.07 15.57
N SER A 212 3.57 18.36 14.97
CA SER A 212 2.26 18.16 15.57
C SER A 212 2.36 17.18 16.75
N THR A 213 1.53 17.43 17.77
CA THR A 213 1.29 16.50 18.88
C THR A 213 -0.14 15.97 18.85
N TYR A 214 -0.90 16.25 17.80
CA TYR A 214 -2.32 15.86 17.68
C TYR A 214 -2.52 14.36 17.80
N GLY A 215 -1.60 13.52 17.32
CA GLY A 215 -1.70 12.07 17.42
C GLY A 215 -1.92 11.56 18.85
N LEU A 216 -1.32 12.22 19.86
CA LEU A 216 -1.57 11.88 21.28
C LEU A 216 -2.92 12.38 21.81
N HIS A 217 -3.64 13.15 21.03
CA HIS A 217 -4.92 13.78 21.37
C HIS A 217 -6.00 13.53 20.34
N GLN A 218 -5.75 12.61 19.38
CA GLN A 218 -6.69 12.39 18.28
C GLN A 218 -8.07 11.93 18.77
N VAL A 219 -9.08 12.25 17.98
CA VAL A 219 -10.45 11.79 18.13
C VAL A 219 -10.80 10.93 16.92
N PHE A 220 -11.70 9.99 17.09
CA PHE A 220 -11.94 8.88 16.18
C PHE A 220 -13.33 8.94 15.59
N THR A 221 -13.48 8.50 14.35
CA THR A 221 -14.77 8.43 13.63
C THR A 221 -15.14 6.99 13.23
N GLY A 222 -14.17 6.07 13.28
CA GLY A 222 -14.37 4.65 13.00
C GLY A 222 -14.96 3.86 14.16
N PRO A 223 -15.13 2.53 13.99
CA PRO A 223 -15.78 1.65 14.96
C PRO A 223 -14.97 1.43 16.25
N TYR A 224 -13.69 1.67 16.21
CA TYR A 224 -12.80 1.55 17.36
C TYR A 224 -12.10 2.88 17.66
N MET A 225 -11.53 2.97 18.85
CA MET A 225 -10.70 4.08 19.32
C MET A 225 -9.58 3.52 20.21
N ILE A 226 -8.48 4.23 20.35
CA ILE A 226 -7.41 3.83 21.25
C ILE A 226 -7.95 3.84 22.70
N LYS A 227 -7.70 2.76 23.43
CA LYS A 227 -8.15 2.58 24.82
C LYS A 227 -7.70 3.73 25.70
N GLY A 228 -8.67 4.32 26.39
CA GLY A 228 -8.43 5.46 27.28
C GLY A 228 -8.32 6.83 26.61
N ALA A 229 -8.26 6.92 25.28
CA ALA A 229 -8.16 8.21 24.55
C ALA A 229 -9.36 9.12 24.75
N GLY A 230 -10.51 8.59 25.19
CA GLY A 230 -11.73 9.36 25.49
C GLY A 230 -11.57 10.47 26.55
N THR A 231 -10.46 10.49 27.28
CA THR A 231 -10.09 11.60 28.19
C THR A 231 -9.47 12.81 27.47
N GLY A 232 -9.22 12.71 26.15
CA GLY A 232 -8.55 13.71 25.35
C GLY A 232 -7.03 13.57 25.30
N THR A 233 -6.49 12.48 25.84
CA THR A 233 -5.07 12.11 25.74
C THR A 233 -4.94 10.60 25.69
N VAL A 234 -4.13 10.09 24.78
CA VAL A 234 -3.82 8.68 24.65
C VAL A 234 -2.91 8.26 25.81
N PRO A 235 -3.36 7.35 26.70
CA PRO A 235 -2.53 6.88 27.81
C PRO A 235 -1.60 5.75 27.36
N SER A 236 -0.53 5.51 28.14
CA SER A 236 0.40 4.40 27.90
C SER A 236 -0.24 3.00 27.96
N ALA A 237 -1.37 2.88 28.63
CA ALA A 237 -2.15 1.63 28.64
C ALA A 237 -2.86 1.37 27.31
N GLY A 238 -3.13 2.41 26.52
CA GLY A 238 -3.72 2.29 25.18
C GLY A 238 -2.67 2.24 24.07
N TYR A 239 -1.53 2.92 24.27
CA TYR A 239 -0.44 2.89 23.33
C TYR A 239 0.93 3.04 24.01
N THR A 240 1.79 2.12 23.75
CA THR A 240 3.22 2.19 24.09
C THR A 240 4.02 1.78 22.84
N PRO A 241 4.79 2.70 22.23
CA PRO A 241 5.52 2.43 21.00
C PRO A 241 6.35 1.16 21.05
N ASN A 242 6.33 0.38 19.98
CA ASN A 242 7.00 -0.92 19.81
C ASN A 242 6.62 -1.98 20.88
N LYS A 243 5.43 -1.88 21.46
CA LYS A 243 4.94 -2.84 22.44
C LYS A 243 3.47 -3.18 22.27
N ILE A 244 2.62 -2.17 22.27
CA ILE A 244 1.17 -2.37 22.29
C ILE A 244 0.41 -1.18 21.72
N LEU A 245 -0.59 -1.48 20.91
CA LEU A 245 -1.69 -0.60 20.55
C LEU A 245 -3.00 -1.34 20.91
N ASP A 246 -3.77 -0.80 21.83
CA ASP A 246 -4.99 -1.43 22.37
C ASP A 246 -6.22 -0.61 21.93
N LEU A 247 -7.09 -1.21 21.14
CA LEU A 247 -8.28 -0.59 20.55
C LEU A 247 -9.54 -1.14 21.20
N VAL A 248 -10.43 -0.25 21.58
CA VAL A 248 -11.76 -0.57 22.15
C VAL A 248 -12.86 0.05 21.30
N ARG A 249 -14.11 -0.45 21.45
CA ARG A 249 -15.25 0.10 20.71
C ARG A 249 -15.39 1.60 20.92
N ASN A 250 -15.55 2.34 19.82
CA ASN A 250 -15.92 3.75 19.87
C ASN A 250 -17.42 3.88 20.18
N PRO A 251 -17.81 4.45 21.32
CA PRO A 251 -19.23 4.54 21.70
C PRO A 251 -20.04 5.50 20.80
N SER A 252 -19.36 6.34 20.03
CA SER A 252 -20.01 7.29 19.11
C SER A 252 -20.21 6.73 17.70
N PHE A 253 -19.66 5.56 17.40
CA PHE A 253 -19.80 4.94 16.09
C PHE A 253 -21.21 4.42 15.84
N SER A 254 -21.74 4.67 14.64
CA SER A 254 -23.01 4.15 14.18
C SER A 254 -22.86 3.35 12.90
N GLN A 255 -23.06 2.04 12.96
CA GLN A 255 -23.05 1.13 11.81
C GLN A 255 -23.97 1.58 10.68
N ALA A 256 -25.09 2.23 11.00
CA ALA A 256 -26.06 2.70 9.99
C ALA A 256 -25.47 3.77 9.04
N THR A 257 -24.37 4.41 9.42
CA THR A 257 -23.71 5.44 8.62
C THR A 257 -22.49 4.92 7.84
N ASP A 258 -22.03 3.70 8.13
CA ASP A 258 -20.84 3.09 7.54
C ASP A 258 -21.20 1.90 6.64
N PRO A 259 -21.03 2.01 5.32
CA PRO A 259 -21.32 0.91 4.40
C PRO A 259 -20.14 -0.07 4.24
N VAL A 260 -18.95 0.26 4.76
CA VAL A 260 -17.71 -0.47 4.50
C VAL A 260 -17.42 -1.47 5.62
N ILE A 261 -17.50 -1.05 6.89
CA ILE A 261 -17.00 -1.81 8.03
C ILE A 261 -18.15 -2.32 8.90
N THR A 262 -18.10 -3.60 9.28
CA THR A 262 -19.03 -4.21 10.24
C THR A 262 -18.25 -4.75 11.45
N PRO A 263 -18.16 -4.02 12.56
CA PRO A 263 -17.29 -4.39 13.68
C PRO A 263 -17.90 -5.51 14.54
N HIS A 264 -17.09 -6.52 14.89
CA HIS A 264 -17.51 -7.65 15.70
C HIS A 264 -16.84 -7.71 17.07
N PHE A 265 -15.54 -7.46 17.20
CA PHE A 265 -14.81 -7.54 18.46
C PHE A 265 -15.19 -6.44 19.45
N THR A 266 -15.05 -6.71 20.76
CA THR A 266 -15.11 -5.67 21.80
C THR A 266 -13.78 -4.95 21.96
N GLU A 267 -12.68 -5.65 21.66
CA GLU A 267 -11.31 -5.15 21.82
C GLU A 267 -10.40 -5.79 20.76
N ILE A 268 -9.45 -5.01 20.25
CA ILE A 268 -8.39 -5.45 19.36
C ILE A 268 -7.07 -5.06 20.02
N VAL A 269 -6.22 -6.04 20.32
CA VAL A 269 -4.93 -5.82 20.97
C VAL A 269 -3.82 -6.13 20.00
N ILE A 270 -3.14 -5.11 19.49
CA ILE A 270 -2.00 -5.23 18.62
C ILE A 270 -0.75 -5.27 19.48
N LYS A 271 -0.03 -6.38 19.43
CA LYS A 271 1.21 -6.63 20.17
C LYS A 271 2.39 -6.53 19.20
N GLU A 272 3.20 -5.52 19.40
CA GLU A 272 4.31 -5.17 18.52
C GLU A 272 5.63 -5.81 18.98
N GLY A 273 6.60 -5.90 18.05
CA GLY A 273 7.97 -6.32 18.35
C GLY A 273 8.19 -7.83 18.38
N TYR A 274 7.29 -8.60 17.77
CA TYR A 274 7.47 -10.04 17.59
C TYR A 274 8.52 -10.34 16.50
N THR A 275 9.14 -11.52 16.59
CA THR A 275 9.83 -12.11 15.44
C THR A 275 8.85 -12.89 14.60
N THR A 276 9.10 -12.99 13.29
CA THR A 276 8.22 -13.74 12.36
C THR A 276 8.05 -15.20 12.78
N ASP A 277 9.09 -15.84 13.33
CA ASP A 277 9.04 -17.23 13.81
C ASP A 277 8.08 -17.38 15.00
N VAL A 278 8.22 -16.53 16.01
CA VAL A 278 7.37 -16.59 17.24
C VAL A 278 5.94 -16.25 16.87
N ALA A 279 5.69 -15.15 16.15
CA ALA A 279 4.35 -14.75 15.74
C ALA A 279 3.64 -15.86 14.95
N SER A 280 4.32 -16.44 13.95
CA SER A 280 3.74 -17.50 13.13
C SER A 280 3.37 -18.75 13.94
N ARG A 281 4.23 -19.20 14.86
CA ARG A 281 3.95 -20.37 15.72
C ARG A 281 2.80 -20.11 16.69
N ASP A 282 2.78 -18.93 17.29
CA ASP A 282 1.73 -18.55 18.24
C ASP A 282 0.36 -18.46 17.54
N ILE A 283 0.28 -17.82 16.37
CA ILE A 283 -0.96 -17.73 15.57
C ILE A 283 -1.45 -19.12 15.15
N LEU A 284 -0.56 -19.92 14.56
CA LEU A 284 -0.92 -21.23 14.00
C LEU A 284 -1.33 -22.27 15.05
N ASN A 285 -0.88 -22.13 16.29
CA ASN A 285 -1.19 -23.04 17.40
C ASN A 285 -2.09 -22.40 18.46
N GLY A 286 -2.34 -21.12 18.39
CA GLY A 286 -3.12 -20.34 19.34
C GLY A 286 -4.58 -20.16 18.94
N SER A 287 -5.21 -19.18 19.57
CA SER A 287 -6.64 -18.90 19.46
C SER A 287 -6.87 -17.39 19.48
N GLY A 288 -7.75 -16.90 18.61
CA GLY A 288 -8.12 -15.47 18.55
C GLY A 288 -6.99 -14.57 18.10
N MET A 289 -6.08 -15.08 17.24
CA MET A 289 -4.90 -14.34 16.78
C MET A 289 -4.87 -14.24 15.26
N VAL A 290 -4.29 -13.14 14.77
CA VAL A 290 -3.93 -12.92 13.37
C VAL A 290 -2.53 -12.30 13.27
N SER A 291 -1.92 -12.43 12.09
CA SER A 291 -0.69 -11.68 11.77
C SER A 291 -0.99 -10.20 11.57
N GLY A 292 -0.07 -9.35 12.00
CA GLY A 292 0.03 -7.98 11.52
C GLY A 292 0.89 -7.88 10.25
N ASP A 293 1.14 -6.67 9.83
CA ASP A 293 1.91 -6.34 8.64
C ASP A 293 3.35 -6.93 8.68
N TYR A 294 3.90 -7.26 7.52
CA TYR A 294 5.22 -7.88 7.31
C TYR A 294 5.47 -9.20 8.07
N ALA A 295 4.42 -9.86 8.55
CA ALA A 295 4.53 -11.06 9.37
C ALA A 295 4.55 -12.36 8.55
N ALA A 296 4.98 -12.34 7.30
CA ALA A 296 5.11 -13.56 6.49
C ALA A 296 5.94 -14.63 7.21
N PRO A 297 5.45 -15.88 7.30
CA PRO A 297 6.13 -16.92 8.05
C PRO A 297 7.49 -17.26 7.44
N PRO A 298 8.51 -17.60 8.25
CA PRO A 298 9.77 -18.12 7.75
C PRO A 298 9.60 -19.35 6.86
N PRO A 299 10.53 -19.60 5.91
CA PRO A 299 10.42 -20.69 4.94
C PRO A 299 10.19 -22.08 5.54
N ASP A 300 10.82 -22.38 6.67
CA ASP A 300 10.69 -23.66 7.37
C ASP A 300 9.30 -23.83 8.00
N ILE A 301 8.73 -22.76 8.57
CA ILE A 301 7.37 -22.75 9.10
C ILE A 301 6.35 -22.89 7.98
N ALA A 302 6.52 -22.14 6.90
CA ALA A 302 5.65 -22.27 5.74
C ALA A 302 5.69 -23.69 5.16
N ALA A 303 6.88 -24.30 5.00
CA ALA A 303 7.02 -25.67 4.54
C ALA A 303 6.35 -26.69 5.47
N ALA A 304 6.44 -26.49 6.78
CA ALA A 304 5.85 -27.39 7.77
C ALA A 304 4.32 -27.29 7.86
N TYR A 305 3.76 -26.08 7.74
CA TYR A 305 2.34 -25.83 8.08
C TYR A 305 1.45 -25.46 6.89
N LEU A 306 1.98 -24.92 5.80
CA LEU A 306 1.17 -24.48 4.65
C LEU A 306 0.25 -25.59 4.10
N LYS A 307 0.69 -26.85 4.12
CA LYS A 307 -0.11 -28.00 3.69
C LYS A 307 -1.08 -28.48 4.79
N SER A 308 -0.61 -28.59 6.03
CA SER A 308 -1.39 -29.19 7.14
C SER A 308 -2.39 -28.22 7.75
N LYS A 309 -2.13 -26.92 7.67
CA LYS A 309 -2.98 -25.83 8.20
C LYS A 309 -3.34 -24.81 7.10
N ALA A 310 -3.56 -25.27 5.87
CA ALA A 310 -3.81 -24.41 4.70
C ALA A 310 -4.92 -23.37 4.94
N SER A 311 -5.97 -23.70 5.69
CA SER A 311 -7.08 -22.79 6.01
C SER A 311 -6.70 -21.62 6.94
N GLN A 312 -5.54 -21.68 7.57
CA GLN A 312 -5.01 -20.63 8.43
C GLN A 312 -4.07 -19.66 7.69
N PHE A 313 -3.76 -19.97 6.43
CA PHE A 313 -2.96 -19.13 5.54
C PHE A 313 -3.86 -18.45 4.52
N HIS A 314 -3.65 -17.16 4.31
CA HIS A 314 -4.15 -16.43 3.16
C HIS A 314 -2.96 -15.93 2.35
N VAL A 315 -2.92 -16.30 1.07
CA VAL A 315 -1.86 -15.90 0.14
C VAL A 315 -2.52 -15.25 -1.06
N ALA A 316 -2.25 -13.98 -1.27
CA ALA A 316 -2.84 -13.21 -2.36
C ALA A 316 -1.81 -12.24 -2.98
N PRO A 317 -1.93 -11.90 -4.29
CA PRO A 317 -1.14 -10.82 -4.88
C PRO A 317 -1.37 -9.51 -4.13
N SER A 318 -0.28 -8.85 -3.71
CA SER A 318 -0.36 -7.61 -2.93
C SER A 318 -0.35 -6.35 -3.79
N GLN A 319 -0.34 -6.47 -5.12
CA GLN A 319 -0.11 -5.34 -6.02
C GLN A 319 1.09 -4.51 -5.57
N SER A 320 2.18 -5.19 -5.25
CA SER A 320 3.45 -4.59 -4.87
C SER A 320 4.63 -5.24 -5.60
N ILE A 321 5.76 -4.58 -5.56
CA ILE A 321 6.98 -4.99 -6.25
C ILE A 321 8.19 -4.73 -5.36
N ARG A 322 9.17 -5.66 -5.39
CA ARG A 322 10.48 -5.40 -4.80
C ARG A 322 11.54 -5.22 -5.87
N TYR A 323 12.47 -4.36 -5.53
CA TYR A 323 13.49 -3.94 -6.48
C TYR A 323 14.80 -3.57 -5.78
N ILE A 324 15.84 -3.56 -6.57
CA ILE A 324 17.16 -3.05 -6.21
C ILE A 324 17.34 -1.71 -6.93
N ALA A 325 17.54 -0.64 -6.18
CA ALA A 325 17.83 0.66 -6.77
C ALA A 325 19.31 0.75 -7.13
N MET A 326 19.57 1.20 -8.36
CA MET A 326 20.87 1.49 -8.90
C MET A 326 20.96 3.00 -9.16
N ASN A 327 21.78 3.71 -8.38
CA ASN A 327 21.87 5.17 -8.48
C ASN A 327 22.63 5.61 -9.74
N PRO A 328 21.96 6.11 -10.81
CA PRO A 328 22.62 6.46 -12.07
C PRO A 328 23.50 7.72 -11.96
N THR A 329 23.41 8.47 -10.89
CA THR A 329 24.30 9.62 -10.65
C THR A 329 25.68 9.19 -10.14
N THR A 330 25.85 7.91 -9.78
CA THR A 330 27.11 7.34 -9.30
C THR A 330 27.71 6.38 -10.33
N LYS A 331 29.04 6.37 -10.45
CA LYS A 331 29.75 5.39 -11.29
C LYS A 331 29.70 4.01 -10.61
N PRO A 332 29.50 2.92 -11.39
CA PRO A 332 29.39 2.87 -12.86
C PRO A 332 27.95 2.96 -13.39
N PHE A 333 26.94 3.16 -12.54
CA PHE A 333 25.51 3.03 -12.87
C PHE A 333 24.94 4.14 -13.77
N GLY A 334 25.71 5.19 -14.07
CA GLY A 334 25.36 6.14 -15.14
C GLY A 334 25.26 5.48 -16.52
N ASN A 335 25.97 4.38 -16.75
CA ASN A 335 25.89 3.60 -17.99
C ASN A 335 24.74 2.59 -17.92
N VAL A 336 23.80 2.69 -18.87
CA VAL A 336 22.62 1.80 -18.93
C VAL A 336 23.00 0.34 -19.16
N ASP A 337 24.07 0.06 -19.91
CA ASP A 337 24.51 -1.31 -20.17
C ASP A 337 25.07 -1.98 -18.90
N VAL A 338 25.67 -1.21 -17.99
CA VAL A 338 26.02 -1.71 -16.65
C VAL A 338 24.78 -2.11 -15.86
N ARG A 339 23.73 -1.28 -15.87
CA ARG A 339 22.49 -1.60 -15.17
C ARG A 339 21.80 -2.84 -15.77
N LYS A 340 21.78 -2.96 -17.12
CA LYS A 340 21.29 -4.16 -17.80
C LYS A 340 22.10 -5.41 -17.46
N ALA A 341 23.42 -5.28 -17.29
CA ALA A 341 24.27 -6.39 -16.86
C ALA A 341 23.91 -6.87 -15.44
N ILE A 342 23.63 -5.95 -14.51
CA ILE A 342 23.18 -6.29 -13.16
C ILE A 342 21.87 -7.07 -13.23
N ILE A 343 20.86 -6.57 -13.94
CA ILE A 343 19.57 -7.24 -14.10
C ILE A 343 19.74 -8.64 -14.73
N ALA A 344 20.56 -8.73 -15.78
CA ALA A 344 20.79 -9.98 -16.49
C ALA A 344 21.48 -11.06 -15.63
N VAL A 345 22.37 -10.67 -14.69
CA VAL A 345 23.03 -11.63 -13.79
C VAL A 345 22.16 -12.02 -12.60
N THR A 346 21.16 -11.23 -12.26
CA THR A 346 20.30 -11.45 -11.10
C THR A 346 19.47 -12.74 -11.25
N ASN A 347 19.72 -13.69 -10.38
CA ASN A 347 18.89 -14.89 -10.23
C ASN A 347 17.72 -14.55 -9.30
N ARG A 348 16.60 -14.11 -9.90
CA ARG A 348 15.38 -13.68 -9.20
C ARG A 348 14.74 -14.82 -8.43
N ASN A 349 14.76 -16.04 -8.97
CA ASN A 349 14.27 -17.24 -8.28
C ASN A 349 15.06 -17.52 -6.99
N ALA A 350 16.38 -17.33 -7.01
CA ALA A 350 17.20 -17.49 -5.81
C ALA A 350 16.91 -16.40 -4.77
N LEU A 351 16.66 -15.14 -5.20
CA LEU A 351 16.23 -14.08 -4.27
C LEU A 351 14.86 -14.40 -3.66
N ILE A 352 13.91 -14.91 -4.45
CA ILE A 352 12.59 -15.36 -3.97
C ILE A 352 12.74 -16.47 -2.92
N LEU A 353 13.68 -17.40 -3.12
CA LEU A 353 13.94 -18.48 -2.16
C LEU A 353 14.44 -17.96 -0.81
N THR A 354 15.21 -16.86 -0.75
CA THR A 354 15.66 -16.28 0.53
C THR A 354 14.50 -15.77 1.37
N ARG A 355 13.34 -15.50 0.74
CA ARG A 355 12.14 -14.99 1.40
C ARG A 355 11.06 -16.05 1.64
N GLY A 356 11.28 -17.30 1.23
CA GLY A 356 10.35 -18.39 1.49
C GLY A 356 9.93 -19.19 0.26
N GLY A 357 10.21 -18.73 -0.94
CA GLY A 357 9.94 -19.47 -2.17
C GLY A 357 8.68 -19.03 -2.92
N PRO A 358 8.10 -19.89 -3.77
CA PRO A 358 7.09 -19.47 -4.77
C PRO A 358 5.78 -18.90 -4.21
N TYR A 359 5.45 -19.17 -2.95
CA TYR A 359 4.23 -18.63 -2.34
C TYR A 359 4.34 -17.13 -1.98
N ILE A 360 5.58 -16.62 -1.87
CA ILE A 360 5.86 -15.21 -1.57
C ILE A 360 5.64 -14.30 -2.78
N GLY A 361 5.60 -14.84 -4.00
CA GLY A 361 5.42 -14.06 -5.22
C GLY A 361 6.04 -14.69 -6.45
N THR A 362 6.04 -13.95 -7.54
CA THR A 362 6.56 -14.40 -8.83
C THR A 362 7.65 -13.47 -9.38
N PRO A 363 8.60 -13.96 -10.20
CA PRO A 363 9.65 -13.12 -10.77
C PRO A 363 9.07 -11.94 -11.58
N ALA A 364 9.43 -10.73 -11.20
CA ALA A 364 9.02 -9.53 -11.93
C ALA A 364 9.80 -9.36 -13.23
N THR A 365 9.14 -8.86 -14.27
CA THR A 365 9.72 -8.63 -15.60
C THR A 365 9.56 -7.18 -16.08
N HIS A 366 8.74 -6.39 -15.38
CA HIS A 366 8.52 -4.95 -15.58
C HIS A 366 7.96 -4.35 -14.29
N TRP A 367 7.57 -3.07 -14.32
CA TRP A 367 7.30 -2.32 -13.11
C TRP A 367 5.87 -2.51 -12.56
N ILE A 368 4.84 -2.35 -13.39
CA ILE A 368 3.44 -2.47 -12.94
C ILE A 368 3.16 -3.89 -12.46
N ALA A 369 2.62 -4.04 -11.25
CA ALA A 369 2.35 -5.33 -10.64
C ALA A 369 1.08 -6.01 -11.19
N PRO A 370 0.97 -7.35 -11.10
CA PRO A 370 -0.23 -8.09 -11.49
C PRO A 370 -1.50 -7.56 -10.81
N GLY A 371 -2.57 -7.47 -11.59
CA GLY A 371 -3.86 -6.94 -11.13
C GLY A 371 -4.02 -5.43 -11.24
N MET A 372 -2.93 -4.67 -11.40
CA MET A 372 -3.01 -3.22 -11.61
C MET A 372 -3.39 -2.87 -13.06
N PRO A 373 -4.11 -1.73 -13.30
CA PRO A 373 -4.38 -1.24 -14.64
C PRO A 373 -3.09 -1.10 -15.46
N GLY A 374 -3.08 -1.59 -16.69
CA GLY A 374 -1.90 -1.49 -17.57
C GLY A 374 -0.90 -2.64 -17.44
N TYR A 375 -1.04 -3.55 -16.48
CA TYR A 375 -0.15 -4.70 -16.33
C TYR A 375 -0.07 -5.56 -17.60
N ASP A 376 -1.20 -6.02 -18.12
CA ASP A 376 -1.24 -6.85 -19.32
C ASP A 376 -0.74 -6.08 -20.56
N GLN A 377 -1.11 -4.79 -20.67
CA GLN A 377 -0.67 -3.93 -21.77
C GLN A 377 0.85 -3.61 -21.72
N ALA A 378 1.46 -3.67 -20.54
CA ALA A 378 2.91 -3.52 -20.37
C ALA A 378 3.69 -4.78 -20.78
N GLY A 379 3.01 -5.94 -20.87
CA GLY A 379 3.59 -7.22 -21.28
C GLY A 379 3.17 -8.38 -20.38
N GLY A 380 2.42 -8.14 -19.31
CA GLY A 380 1.99 -9.17 -18.37
C GLY A 380 3.15 -9.94 -17.76
N ALA A 381 2.94 -11.19 -17.40
CA ALA A 381 3.98 -12.01 -16.78
C ALA A 381 5.23 -12.21 -17.67
N ALA A 382 5.08 -12.17 -19.00
CA ALA A 382 6.21 -12.30 -19.94
C ALA A 382 7.08 -11.04 -20.03
N GLY A 383 6.52 -9.90 -19.65
CA GLY A 383 7.16 -8.59 -19.75
C GLY A 383 7.27 -8.04 -21.15
N PRO A 384 7.88 -6.86 -21.32
CA PRO A 384 7.97 -6.14 -22.60
C PRO A 384 9.03 -6.69 -23.56
N GLY A 385 9.58 -7.88 -23.31
CA GLY A 385 10.53 -8.54 -24.22
C GLY A 385 11.99 -8.07 -24.07
N ASN A 386 12.35 -7.45 -22.96
CA ASN A 386 13.75 -7.11 -22.69
C ASN A 386 14.56 -8.37 -22.40
N ASP A 387 15.64 -8.61 -23.14
CA ASP A 387 16.47 -9.81 -23.04
C ASP A 387 17.13 -9.99 -21.67
N PHE A 388 17.47 -8.87 -21.00
CA PHE A 388 18.05 -8.89 -19.65
C PHE A 388 17.05 -9.31 -18.56
N TYR A 389 15.74 -9.42 -18.85
CA TYR A 389 14.71 -10.01 -17.99
C TYR A 389 14.30 -11.42 -18.42
N ALA A 390 14.75 -11.93 -19.57
CA ALA A 390 14.25 -13.16 -20.16
C ALA A 390 14.51 -14.42 -19.32
N ASN A 391 15.58 -14.43 -18.50
CA ASN A 391 15.92 -15.58 -17.66
C ASN A 391 15.83 -15.22 -16.17
N SER A 392 14.84 -15.77 -15.46
CA SER A 392 14.67 -15.56 -14.02
C SER A 392 15.75 -16.25 -13.14
N ASN A 393 16.55 -17.17 -13.71
CA ASN A 393 17.69 -17.78 -13.03
C ASN A 393 19.01 -17.01 -13.23
N GLY A 394 18.98 -15.86 -13.90
CA GLY A 394 20.15 -15.10 -14.28
C GLY A 394 20.86 -15.65 -15.51
N ASN A 395 21.64 -14.79 -16.17
CA ASN A 395 22.42 -15.14 -17.37
C ASN A 395 23.76 -14.40 -17.35
N VAL A 396 24.78 -15.04 -16.81
CA VAL A 396 26.13 -14.49 -16.68
C VAL A 396 26.72 -14.12 -18.04
N ALA A 397 26.55 -14.95 -19.07
CA ALA A 397 27.10 -14.68 -20.40
C ALA A 397 26.48 -13.44 -21.05
N LEU A 398 25.17 -13.25 -20.90
CA LEU A 398 24.48 -12.03 -21.33
C LEU A 398 24.96 -10.82 -20.54
N ALA A 399 25.08 -10.94 -19.21
CA ALA A 399 25.59 -9.88 -18.36
C ALA A 399 27.00 -9.45 -18.74
N GLU A 400 27.91 -10.39 -19.00
CA GLU A 400 29.27 -10.11 -19.51
C GLU A 400 29.24 -9.43 -20.87
N SER A 401 28.29 -9.77 -21.75
CA SER A 401 28.12 -9.08 -23.03
C SER A 401 27.74 -7.60 -22.87
N TYR A 402 26.83 -7.31 -21.92
CA TYR A 402 26.48 -5.95 -21.57
C TYR A 402 27.65 -5.19 -20.92
N MET A 403 28.43 -5.84 -20.06
CA MET A 403 29.64 -5.24 -19.49
C MET A 403 30.66 -4.89 -20.58
N LYS A 404 30.83 -5.75 -21.61
CA LYS A 404 31.69 -5.42 -22.77
C LYS A 404 31.17 -4.20 -23.53
N LYS A 405 29.85 -4.08 -23.78
CA LYS A 405 29.21 -2.90 -24.36
C LYS A 405 29.43 -1.65 -23.53
N ALA A 406 29.44 -1.81 -22.21
CA ALA A 406 29.67 -0.74 -21.24
C ALA A 406 31.13 -0.26 -21.18
N GLY A 407 32.06 -0.89 -21.94
CA GLY A 407 33.46 -0.52 -21.99
C GLY A 407 34.37 -1.32 -21.04
N TYR A 408 33.92 -2.49 -20.57
CA TYR A 408 34.73 -3.46 -19.80
C TYR A 408 35.10 -4.66 -20.68
N PRO A 409 36.27 -4.67 -21.36
CA PRO A 409 36.59 -5.69 -22.36
C PRO A 409 36.60 -7.13 -21.87
N SER A 410 36.92 -7.34 -20.58
CA SER A 410 36.86 -8.66 -19.92
C SER A 410 35.43 -9.17 -19.69
N GLY A 411 34.41 -8.31 -19.88
CA GLY A 411 33.02 -8.58 -19.46
C GLY A 411 32.81 -8.43 -17.97
N LYS A 412 33.80 -7.94 -17.23
CA LYS A 412 33.74 -7.83 -15.75
C LYS A 412 34.10 -6.43 -15.29
N TYR A 413 33.42 -6.00 -14.26
CA TYR A 413 33.73 -4.74 -13.57
C TYR A 413 35.11 -4.80 -12.92
N THR A 414 35.92 -3.80 -13.16
CA THR A 414 37.30 -3.71 -12.63
C THR A 414 37.50 -2.48 -11.74
N GLY A 415 36.43 -1.75 -11.43
CA GLY A 415 36.49 -0.58 -10.57
C GLY A 415 36.55 -0.91 -9.08
N PRO A 416 36.50 0.11 -8.20
CA PRO A 416 36.54 -0.06 -6.77
C PRO A 416 35.30 -0.79 -6.23
N ALA A 417 35.40 -1.31 -5.00
CA ALA A 417 34.25 -1.85 -4.29
C ALA A 417 33.17 -0.76 -4.08
N LEU A 418 31.90 -1.13 -4.25
CA LEU A 418 30.75 -0.23 -4.16
C LEU A 418 30.09 -0.37 -2.79
N LEU A 419 29.64 0.74 -2.22
CA LEU A 419 28.79 0.72 -1.05
C LEU A 419 27.40 0.21 -1.42
N MET A 420 26.91 -0.78 -0.70
CA MET A 420 25.54 -1.24 -0.71
C MET A 420 24.99 -1.16 0.70
N VAL A 421 23.89 -0.46 0.91
CA VAL A 421 23.25 -0.34 2.23
C VAL A 421 21.98 -1.17 2.21
N GLY A 422 21.95 -2.21 3.04
CA GLY A 422 20.85 -3.16 3.15
C GLY A 422 20.28 -3.24 4.55
N ASP A 423 19.17 -3.96 4.66
CA ASP A 423 18.48 -4.25 5.91
C ASP A 423 19.28 -5.30 6.72
N ASN A 424 19.32 -5.16 8.04
CA ASN A 424 19.98 -6.12 8.94
C ASN A 424 19.03 -7.22 9.46
N ALA A 425 17.75 -7.15 9.13
CA ALA A 425 16.74 -8.12 9.55
C ALA A 425 16.50 -9.20 8.47
N SER A 426 16.21 -10.43 8.91
CA SER A 426 15.75 -11.52 8.04
C SER A 426 14.32 -11.20 7.57
N PRO A 427 13.95 -11.55 6.32
CA PRO A 427 14.75 -12.19 5.25
C PRO A 427 15.51 -11.20 4.36
N ALA A 428 15.36 -9.89 4.58
CA ALA A 428 15.93 -8.86 3.72
C ALA A 428 17.47 -8.87 3.73
N LYS A 429 18.07 -9.17 4.89
CA LYS A 429 19.52 -9.38 5.02
C LYS A 429 20.02 -10.46 4.05
N GLN A 430 19.42 -11.65 4.09
CA GLN A 430 19.83 -12.76 3.22
C GLN A 430 19.62 -12.46 1.74
N THR A 431 18.58 -11.68 1.40
CA THR A 431 18.36 -11.22 0.02
C THR A 431 19.48 -10.30 -0.44
N ALA A 432 19.94 -9.35 0.38
CA ALA A 432 21.05 -8.45 0.07
C ALA A 432 22.39 -9.22 -0.09
N GLU A 433 22.69 -10.17 0.80
CA GLU A 433 23.87 -11.02 0.73
C GLU A 433 23.89 -11.90 -0.53
N ALA A 434 22.72 -12.50 -0.86
CA ALA A 434 22.56 -13.30 -2.08
C ALA A 434 22.77 -12.45 -3.34
N PHE A 435 22.19 -11.25 -3.39
CA PHE A 435 22.38 -10.33 -4.50
C PHE A 435 23.86 -9.92 -4.65
N ALA A 436 24.55 -9.57 -3.56
CA ALA A 436 25.97 -9.26 -3.58
C ALA A 436 26.82 -10.40 -4.19
N THR A 437 26.48 -11.63 -3.83
CA THR A 437 27.11 -12.84 -4.39
C THR A 437 26.87 -12.96 -5.89
N GLN A 438 25.65 -12.69 -6.35
CA GLN A 438 25.30 -12.82 -7.77
C GLN A 438 26.07 -11.82 -8.64
N ILE A 439 26.13 -10.53 -8.25
CA ILE A 439 26.85 -9.52 -9.04
C ILE A 439 28.37 -9.70 -9.00
N SER A 440 28.90 -10.43 -8.03
CA SER A 440 30.32 -10.76 -7.98
C SER A 440 30.78 -11.60 -9.16
N GLN A 441 29.88 -12.37 -9.81
CA GLN A 441 30.15 -13.18 -11.00
C GLN A 441 30.60 -12.32 -12.19
N ILE A 442 30.12 -11.06 -12.26
CA ILE A 442 30.54 -10.09 -13.27
C ILE A 442 31.51 -9.04 -12.71
N GLY A 443 32.23 -9.40 -11.64
CA GLY A 443 33.37 -8.65 -11.09
C GLY A 443 33.05 -7.54 -10.11
N PHE A 444 31.77 -7.32 -9.75
CA PHE A 444 31.43 -6.34 -8.72
C PHE A 444 31.87 -6.82 -7.34
N LYS A 445 32.52 -5.93 -6.62
CA LYS A 445 32.83 -6.08 -5.20
C LYS A 445 31.97 -5.08 -4.45
N VAL A 446 31.31 -5.52 -3.38
CA VAL A 446 30.45 -4.65 -2.58
C VAL A 446 30.91 -4.62 -1.13
N ASN A 447 30.88 -3.43 -0.54
CA ASN A 447 30.94 -3.23 0.89
C ASN A 447 29.50 -3.16 1.38
N LEU A 448 28.96 -4.29 1.86
CA LEU A 448 27.60 -4.36 2.39
C LEU A 448 27.59 -3.77 3.79
N GLN A 449 26.84 -2.69 3.96
CA GLN A 449 26.52 -2.10 5.26
C GLN A 449 25.07 -2.46 5.61
N GLU A 450 24.90 -3.21 6.68
CA GLU A 450 23.61 -3.64 7.19
C GLU A 450 23.16 -2.71 8.30
N VAL A 451 21.94 -2.19 8.20
CA VAL A 451 21.35 -1.25 9.15
C VAL A 451 19.89 -1.61 9.43
N PRO A 452 19.26 -1.12 10.51
CA PRO A 452 17.84 -1.28 10.72
C PRO A 452 17.01 -0.75 9.54
N HIS A 453 15.89 -1.41 9.23
CA HIS A 453 15.02 -1.12 8.09
C HIS A 453 14.71 0.39 7.94
N ALA A 454 14.16 1.01 8.97
CA ALA A 454 13.85 2.43 8.95
C ALA A 454 15.08 3.33 8.70
N THR A 455 16.26 2.92 9.21
CA THR A 455 17.52 3.64 8.97
C THR A 455 17.98 3.52 7.52
N MET A 456 17.81 2.35 6.89
CA MET A 456 18.14 2.15 5.48
C MET A 456 17.41 3.17 4.60
N TYR A 457 16.11 3.36 4.82
CA TYR A 457 15.33 4.36 4.08
C TYR A 457 15.68 5.79 4.50
N SER A 458 15.51 6.13 5.79
CA SER A 458 15.48 7.51 6.26
C SER A 458 16.85 8.20 6.32
N LYS A 459 17.97 7.43 6.34
CA LYS A 459 19.34 7.99 6.40
C LYS A 459 20.15 7.77 5.13
N PHE A 460 19.73 6.80 4.30
CA PHE A 460 20.50 6.39 3.11
C PHE A 460 19.67 6.42 1.84
N CYS A 461 18.85 5.42 1.59
CA CYS A 461 18.26 5.17 0.26
C CYS A 461 17.30 6.26 -0.21
N GLN A 462 16.59 6.93 0.72
CA GLN A 462 15.67 8.04 0.43
C GLN A 462 16.27 9.42 0.74
N VAL A 463 17.58 9.52 0.96
CA VAL A 463 18.26 10.79 1.21
C VAL A 463 19.25 11.06 0.08
N GLN A 464 18.91 11.97 -0.82
CA GLN A 464 19.65 12.22 -2.05
C GLN A 464 21.17 12.38 -1.82
N LYS A 465 21.59 13.13 -0.82
CA LYS A 465 23.00 13.41 -0.52
C LYS A 465 23.79 12.18 -0.03
N SER A 466 23.14 11.25 0.67
CA SER A 466 23.77 10.06 1.27
C SER A 466 23.38 8.77 0.57
N GLN A 467 22.64 8.84 -0.54
CA GLN A 467 22.19 7.65 -1.26
C GLN A 467 23.39 6.85 -1.78
N PRO A 468 23.50 5.56 -1.41
CA PRO A 468 24.56 4.70 -1.90
C PRO A 468 24.37 4.33 -3.37
N PRO A 469 25.41 3.82 -4.04
CA PRO A 469 25.29 3.26 -5.38
C PRO A 469 24.22 2.17 -5.51
N LEU A 470 24.02 1.35 -4.48
CA LEU A 470 23.07 0.24 -4.45
C LEU A 470 22.24 0.25 -3.16
N CYS A 471 20.92 0.15 -3.32
CA CYS A 471 19.96 -0.10 -2.25
C CYS A 471 19.18 -1.37 -2.60
N PRO A 472 19.51 -2.51 -1.98
CA PRO A 472 18.85 -3.77 -2.24
C PRO A 472 17.51 -3.86 -1.50
N ASN A 473 16.59 -4.66 -2.01
CA ASN A 473 15.36 -5.08 -1.35
C ASN A 473 14.42 -3.93 -0.93
N LEU A 474 14.38 -2.86 -1.73
CA LEU A 474 13.34 -1.84 -1.61
C LEU A 474 12.00 -2.39 -2.11
N ALA A 475 10.91 -1.83 -1.62
CA ALA A 475 9.57 -2.22 -2.03
C ALA A 475 8.73 -1.00 -2.42
N TRP A 476 7.72 -1.25 -3.25
CA TRP A 476 6.69 -0.28 -3.58
C TRP A 476 5.34 -0.99 -3.75
N GLY A 477 4.33 -0.51 -3.04
CA GLY A 477 2.95 -0.94 -3.20
C GLY A 477 2.12 0.11 -3.93
N LYS A 478 0.88 -0.22 -4.28
CA LYS A 478 -0.07 0.78 -4.78
C LYS A 478 -0.49 1.71 -3.65
N ASP A 479 -0.66 3.00 -3.96
CA ASP A 479 -1.33 3.93 -3.05
C ASP A 479 -2.86 3.91 -3.27
N PHE A 480 -3.29 3.59 -4.49
CA PHE A 480 -4.67 3.36 -4.92
C PHE A 480 -4.66 2.61 -6.27
N PHE A 481 -5.85 2.22 -6.74
CA PHE A 481 -5.97 1.39 -7.95
C PHE A 481 -5.85 2.20 -9.25
N ASP A 482 -4.68 2.80 -9.45
CA ASP A 482 -4.29 3.49 -10.68
C ASP A 482 -2.77 3.40 -10.85
N SER A 483 -2.31 3.15 -12.08
CA SER A 483 -0.88 2.99 -12.37
C SER A 483 -0.05 4.27 -12.22
N GLU A 484 -0.70 5.43 -12.07
CA GLU A 484 -0.01 6.65 -11.61
C GLU A 484 0.72 6.38 -10.30
N SER A 485 0.05 5.69 -9.34
CA SER A 485 0.63 5.39 -8.03
C SER A 485 1.87 4.48 -8.09
N PHE A 486 2.03 3.71 -9.16
CA PHE A 486 3.20 2.87 -9.42
C PHE A 486 4.32 3.59 -10.16
N ILE A 487 3.99 4.49 -11.07
CA ILE A 487 4.96 5.07 -12.01
C ILE A 487 5.41 6.46 -11.58
N ALA A 488 4.47 7.37 -11.29
CA ALA A 488 4.82 8.76 -11.09
C ALA A 488 5.74 8.99 -9.87
N PRO A 489 5.51 8.39 -8.69
CA PRO A 489 6.37 8.62 -7.52
C PRO A 489 7.83 8.23 -7.72
N LEU A 490 8.10 7.23 -8.58
CA LEU A 490 9.43 6.63 -8.73
C LEU A 490 10.17 7.05 -10.00
N PHE A 491 9.47 7.58 -11.02
CA PHE A 491 10.08 7.87 -12.32
C PHE A 491 9.89 9.31 -12.79
N ASP A 492 9.00 10.08 -12.18
CA ASP A 492 8.91 11.51 -12.47
C ASP A 492 10.06 12.25 -11.78
N GLY A 493 10.89 12.92 -12.56
CA GLY A 493 12.02 13.70 -12.03
C GLY A 493 11.59 14.84 -11.10
N SER A 494 10.36 15.33 -11.20
CA SER A 494 9.81 16.35 -10.30
C SER A 494 9.62 15.85 -8.86
N ASN A 495 9.55 14.53 -8.66
CA ASN A 495 9.41 13.90 -7.34
C ASN A 495 10.75 13.66 -6.63
N ILE A 496 11.89 13.98 -7.27
CA ILE A 496 13.20 13.87 -6.62
C ILE A 496 13.30 14.89 -5.47
N ALA A 497 13.38 14.38 -4.25
CA ALA A 497 13.43 15.16 -3.03
C ALA A 497 14.77 14.99 -2.30
N GLN A 498 15.15 15.97 -1.46
CA GLN A 498 16.38 15.91 -0.66
C GLN A 498 16.32 14.82 0.41
N THR A 499 15.13 14.61 0.99
CA THR A 499 14.80 13.59 2.01
C THR A 499 13.43 13.01 1.72
N GLY A 500 13.17 11.77 2.10
CA GLY A 500 11.93 11.08 1.78
C GLY A 500 11.76 10.85 0.26
N ASN A 501 12.89 10.72 -0.46
CA ASN A 501 12.90 10.59 -1.92
C ASN A 501 12.42 9.20 -2.34
N THR A 502 11.21 9.12 -2.86
CA THR A 502 10.66 7.85 -3.38
C THR A 502 11.30 7.46 -4.70
N ASN A 503 11.73 8.43 -5.53
CA ASN A 503 12.47 8.18 -6.77
C ASN A 503 13.94 7.80 -6.45
N THR A 504 14.10 6.63 -5.86
CA THR A 504 15.40 6.13 -5.36
C THR A 504 16.41 5.78 -6.46
N ALA A 505 15.99 5.64 -7.71
CA ALA A 505 16.92 5.58 -8.86
C ALA A 505 17.27 6.97 -9.41
N GLN A 506 16.76 8.04 -8.83
CA GLN A 506 16.94 9.41 -9.34
C GLN A 506 16.64 9.54 -10.85
N ALA A 507 15.61 8.83 -11.30
CA ALA A 507 15.18 8.82 -12.69
C ALA A 507 14.63 10.22 -13.06
N ASN A 508 15.24 10.84 -14.05
CA ASN A 508 14.84 12.16 -14.53
C ASN A 508 14.99 12.22 -16.05
N ASN A 509 14.17 11.45 -16.74
CA ASN A 509 14.14 11.45 -18.20
C ASN A 509 13.05 12.41 -18.70
N PRO A 510 13.38 13.48 -19.43
CA PRO A 510 12.40 14.46 -19.91
C PRO A 510 11.25 13.85 -20.72
N ALA A 511 11.51 12.80 -21.50
CA ALA A 511 10.46 12.14 -22.28
C ALA A 511 9.51 11.35 -21.39
N VAL A 512 10.03 10.68 -20.34
CA VAL A 512 9.21 9.99 -19.33
C VAL A 512 8.38 10.99 -18.52
N ASN A 513 9.00 12.08 -18.04
CA ASN A 513 8.30 13.13 -17.29
C ASN A 513 7.15 13.73 -18.13
N ALA A 514 7.40 14.02 -19.42
CA ALA A 514 6.36 14.52 -20.32
C ALA A 514 5.25 13.50 -20.61
N ALA A 515 5.59 12.20 -20.67
CA ALA A 515 4.60 11.13 -20.85
C ALA A 515 3.73 10.97 -19.60
N ILE A 516 4.32 11.01 -18.40
CA ILE A 516 3.58 11.00 -17.12
C ILE A 516 2.63 12.21 -17.05
N ALA A 517 3.14 13.42 -17.32
CA ALA A 517 2.31 14.63 -17.31
C ALA A 517 1.11 14.55 -18.27
N LYS A 518 1.26 13.91 -19.43
CA LYS A 518 0.15 13.66 -20.37
C LYS A 518 -0.81 12.59 -19.85
N ALA A 519 -0.29 11.48 -19.31
CA ALA A 519 -1.11 10.39 -18.78
C ALA A 519 -1.97 10.88 -17.60
N ASN A 520 -1.44 11.78 -16.76
CA ASN A 520 -2.14 12.37 -15.62
C ASN A 520 -3.39 13.21 -16.02
N LEU A 521 -3.52 13.60 -17.27
CA LEU A 521 -4.68 14.35 -17.78
C LEU A 521 -5.74 13.45 -18.41
N LEU A 522 -5.46 12.15 -18.63
CA LEU A 522 -6.38 11.23 -19.26
C LEU A 522 -7.47 10.79 -18.27
N THR A 523 -8.71 11.05 -18.62
CA THR A 523 -9.90 10.70 -17.81
C THR A 523 -10.52 9.37 -18.22
N ASP A 524 -10.27 8.88 -19.44
CA ASP A 524 -10.70 7.55 -19.87
C ASP A 524 -9.76 6.49 -19.24
N PRO A 525 -10.30 5.54 -18.46
CA PRO A 525 -9.48 4.56 -17.73
C PRO A 525 -8.63 3.66 -18.65
N THR A 526 -9.16 3.31 -19.82
CA THR A 526 -8.46 2.44 -20.79
C THR A 526 -7.30 3.19 -21.45
N ALA A 527 -7.55 4.41 -21.92
CA ALA A 527 -6.49 5.25 -22.50
C ALA A 527 -5.39 5.54 -21.46
N ARG A 528 -5.77 5.77 -20.20
CA ARG A 528 -4.87 6.02 -19.08
C ARG A 528 -4.01 4.78 -18.79
N ALA A 529 -4.62 3.60 -18.65
CA ALA A 529 -3.92 2.34 -18.46
C ALA A 529 -2.91 2.05 -19.58
N ASN A 530 -3.30 2.26 -20.84
CA ASN A 530 -2.45 2.11 -22.00
C ASN A 530 -1.26 3.10 -21.99
N ALA A 531 -1.49 4.34 -21.57
CA ALA A 531 -0.44 5.36 -21.47
C ALA A 531 0.59 4.97 -20.40
N TYR A 532 0.15 4.56 -19.21
CA TYR A 532 1.04 4.10 -18.15
C TYR A 532 1.78 2.81 -18.51
N ALA A 533 1.14 1.87 -19.21
CA ALA A 533 1.80 0.69 -19.74
C ALA A 533 2.92 1.03 -20.75
N ALA A 534 2.73 2.05 -21.58
CA ALA A 534 3.78 2.52 -22.49
C ALA A 534 4.94 3.17 -21.73
N ILE A 535 4.65 3.88 -20.64
CA ILE A 535 5.68 4.46 -19.77
C ILE A 535 6.44 3.33 -19.07
N ASP A 536 5.75 2.31 -18.54
CA ASP A 536 6.37 1.15 -17.90
C ASP A 536 7.36 0.46 -18.86
N ARG A 537 6.96 0.16 -20.09
CA ARG A 537 7.89 -0.41 -21.08
C ARG A 537 9.14 0.46 -21.28
N THR A 538 8.98 1.78 -21.26
CA THR A 538 10.08 2.73 -21.44
C THR A 538 11.03 2.74 -20.24
N VAL A 539 10.51 2.80 -19.02
CA VAL A 539 11.33 2.84 -17.80
C VAL A 539 11.98 1.50 -17.53
N THR A 540 11.31 0.39 -17.86
CA THR A 540 11.87 -0.96 -17.78
C THR A 540 13.05 -1.11 -18.76
N ALA A 541 12.91 -0.67 -20.03
CA ALA A 541 14.01 -0.65 -21.00
C ALA A 541 15.17 0.26 -20.57
N GLY A 542 14.88 1.32 -19.80
CA GLY A 542 15.86 2.21 -19.18
C GLY A 542 16.65 1.59 -18.03
N ALA A 543 16.23 0.41 -17.55
CA ALA A 543 16.92 -0.36 -16.51
C ALA A 543 17.25 0.49 -15.26
N TYR A 544 16.32 1.33 -14.79
CA TYR A 544 16.54 2.17 -13.61
C TYR A 544 16.60 1.36 -12.31
N TYR A 545 15.82 0.29 -12.26
CA TYR A 545 15.73 -0.65 -11.14
C TYR A 545 15.92 -2.07 -11.64
N ASP A 546 16.48 -2.92 -10.80
CA ASP A 546 16.39 -4.38 -10.97
C ASP A 546 15.15 -4.86 -10.21
N THR A 547 14.05 -5.01 -10.93
CA THR A 547 12.80 -5.56 -10.38
C THR A 547 12.91 -7.07 -10.31
N TRP A 548 12.73 -7.66 -9.12
CA TRP A 548 13.00 -9.09 -8.99
C TRP A 548 11.80 -9.93 -8.54
N ILE A 549 10.79 -9.34 -7.91
CA ILE A 549 9.57 -10.06 -7.50
C ILE A 549 8.37 -9.11 -7.54
N TRP A 550 7.24 -9.60 -8.01
CA TRP A 550 5.93 -9.13 -7.64
C TRP A 550 5.49 -9.91 -6.41
N ASP A 551 5.31 -9.21 -5.29
CA ASP A 551 5.01 -9.82 -4.00
C ASP A 551 3.60 -10.41 -3.95
N ASN A 552 3.46 -11.52 -3.23
CA ASN A 552 2.23 -11.90 -2.57
C ASN A 552 2.30 -11.47 -1.12
N GLU A 553 1.15 -11.09 -0.55
CA GLU A 553 1.01 -10.99 0.89
C GLU A 553 0.63 -12.35 1.46
N VAL A 554 1.20 -12.66 2.62
CA VAL A 554 0.99 -13.96 3.31
C VAL A 554 0.53 -13.68 4.71
N ASN A 555 -0.77 -13.75 4.92
CA ASN A 555 -1.41 -13.47 6.18
C ASN A 555 -1.80 -14.75 6.91
N LEU A 556 -1.63 -14.76 8.23
CA LEU A 556 -1.91 -15.90 9.10
C LEU A 556 -3.08 -15.59 10.04
N ARG A 557 -3.87 -16.65 10.36
CA ARG A 557 -4.91 -16.57 11.37
C ARG A 557 -4.98 -17.84 12.21
N SER A 558 -5.40 -17.72 13.44
CA SER A 558 -5.80 -18.86 14.27
C SER A 558 -7.03 -19.56 13.70
N SER A 559 -7.16 -20.85 13.93
CA SER A 559 -8.23 -21.67 13.35
C SER A 559 -9.66 -21.24 13.74
N ASN A 560 -9.81 -20.54 14.87
CA ASN A 560 -11.08 -20.03 15.37
C ASN A 560 -11.36 -18.57 15.04
N VAL A 561 -10.53 -17.94 14.20
CA VAL A 561 -10.79 -16.58 13.68
C VAL A 561 -11.38 -16.70 12.27
N ASN A 562 -12.51 -16.05 12.05
CA ASN A 562 -13.06 -15.79 10.74
C ASN A 562 -12.54 -14.41 10.30
N ALA A 563 -11.35 -14.39 9.73
CA ALA A 563 -10.69 -13.17 9.32
C ALA A 563 -11.14 -12.76 7.90
N ASN A 564 -11.61 -11.53 7.77
CA ASN A 564 -11.88 -10.91 6.48
C ASN A 564 -10.58 -10.33 5.92
N TYR A 565 -10.38 -10.47 4.63
CA TYR A 565 -9.20 -9.95 3.93
C TYR A 565 -9.58 -8.71 3.14
N ASN A 566 -8.93 -7.61 3.40
CA ASN A 566 -9.08 -6.39 2.63
C ASN A 566 -8.12 -6.41 1.44
N HIS A 567 -8.65 -6.52 0.25
CA HIS A 567 -7.86 -6.56 -0.99
C HIS A 567 -7.19 -5.22 -1.34
N PHE A 568 -7.62 -4.12 -0.74
CA PHE A 568 -6.97 -2.82 -0.94
C PHE A 568 -5.72 -2.67 -0.10
N THR A 569 -5.80 -2.90 1.21
CA THR A 569 -4.65 -2.89 2.11
C THR A 569 -3.81 -4.15 2.00
N THR A 570 -4.38 -5.22 1.42
CA THR A 570 -3.74 -6.55 1.30
C THR A 570 -3.42 -7.19 2.66
N ASP A 571 -4.22 -6.86 3.66
CA ASP A 571 -4.10 -7.38 5.03
C ASP A 571 -5.48 -7.77 5.59
N TRP A 572 -5.51 -8.24 6.83
CA TRP A 572 -6.76 -8.53 7.52
C TRP A 572 -7.54 -7.24 7.84
N ASP A 573 -8.80 -7.17 7.44
CA ASP A 573 -9.73 -6.21 8.02
C ASP A 573 -10.01 -6.59 9.47
N LEU A 574 -9.27 -5.96 10.37
CA LEU A 574 -9.35 -6.23 11.80
C LEU A 574 -10.73 -5.91 12.36
N ALA A 575 -11.38 -4.87 11.83
CA ALA A 575 -12.66 -4.41 12.32
C ALA A 575 -13.81 -5.35 11.93
N SER A 576 -13.85 -5.83 10.67
CA SER A 576 -14.92 -6.71 10.16
C SER A 576 -14.65 -8.20 10.38
N SER A 577 -13.49 -8.58 10.92
CA SER A 577 -13.19 -9.95 11.33
C SER A 577 -13.94 -10.35 12.60
N SER A 578 -14.13 -11.68 12.82
CA SER A 578 -14.89 -12.20 13.96
C SER A 578 -14.30 -13.49 14.52
N LEU A 579 -14.70 -13.88 15.72
CA LEU A 579 -14.51 -15.26 16.19
C LEU A 579 -15.56 -16.20 15.58
N GLN A 580 -15.19 -17.49 15.45
CA GLN A 580 -16.10 -18.57 15.08
C GLN A 580 -16.92 -19.05 16.27
#